data_cc7019f21ce2047fab6f678310e85b93
#
_entry.id   cc7019f21ce2047fab6f678310e85b93
#
_cell.length_a   1.000
_cell.length_b   1.000
_cell.length_c   1.000
_cell.angle_alpha   90.00
_cell.angle_beta   90.00
_cell.angle_gamma   90.00
#
_symmetry.space_group_name_H-M   'P 1'
#
loop_
_entity.id
_entity.type
_entity.pdbx_description
1 polymer ?
#
loop_
_entity_poly.entity_id
_entity_poly.type
_entity_poly.pdbx_seq_one_letter_code
_entity_poly.pdbx_strand_id
1 'polypeptide(L)'
;LWRKGMRYSLVLNLKHPGVRQIGVLMGPVMLGNAVAQAYVFIERIIASHLAEGCIAALNFANKLYLLPFNLFALAINIAIFPTMSAHAAANDLAALRKTTFGGLKLVGLLTIPAMVWLIVLAEPIVRLTFERGAFDDHSTGLTTFALSFYVLGLFALGAFNVLNRAFYAL
;
A
#
# COMPACT_ATOMS: atom_id res chain seq x y z
N LEU A 1 -9.33 29.79 -12.97
CA LEU A 1 -8.73 29.34 -14.24
C LEU A 1 -9.25 30.16 -15.42
N TRP A 2 -10.54 30.43 -15.54
CA TRP A 2 -11.15 31.28 -16.58
C TRP A 2 -10.59 32.72 -16.60
N ARG A 3 -10.27 33.31 -15.44
CA ARG A 3 -9.69 34.66 -15.31
C ARG A 3 -8.25 34.79 -15.83
N LYS A 4 -7.57 33.67 -16.11
CA LYS A 4 -6.18 33.65 -16.66
C LYS A 4 -6.12 33.34 -18.17
N GLY A 5 -7.24 33.43 -18.89
CA GLY A 5 -7.25 33.32 -20.36
C GLY A 5 -7.03 31.90 -20.92
N MET A 6 -7.08 30.84 -20.10
CA MET A 6 -6.95 29.48 -20.58
C MET A 6 -8.23 29.06 -21.31
N ARG A 7 -8.11 28.82 -22.60
CA ARG A 7 -9.15 28.18 -23.42
C ARG A 7 -8.80 26.72 -23.60
N TYR A 8 -9.66 25.85 -23.10
CA TYR A 8 -9.53 24.40 -23.36
C TYR A 8 -10.04 24.09 -24.77
N SER A 9 -9.15 23.59 -25.62
CA SER A 9 -9.54 22.94 -26.87
C SER A 9 -9.26 21.45 -26.73
N LEU A 10 -10.27 20.62 -26.98
CA LEU A 10 -10.10 19.17 -27.08
C LEU A 10 -9.35 18.87 -28.38
N VAL A 11 -8.04 18.71 -28.30
CA VAL A 11 -7.20 18.30 -29.42
C VAL A 11 -6.72 16.88 -29.15
N LEU A 12 -7.32 15.91 -29.84
CA LEU A 12 -6.89 14.51 -29.87
C LEU A 12 -5.77 14.35 -30.90
N ASN A 13 -4.55 14.72 -30.54
CA ASN A 13 -3.37 14.52 -31.38
C ASN A 13 -2.46 13.44 -30.81
N LEU A 14 -2.72 12.17 -31.17
CA LEU A 14 -1.92 11.01 -30.75
C LEU A 14 -0.47 11.04 -31.27
N LYS A 15 -0.18 11.87 -32.28
CA LYS A 15 1.18 12.04 -32.82
C LYS A 15 2.01 13.10 -32.11
N HIS A 16 1.43 13.79 -31.13
CA HIS A 16 2.17 14.79 -30.35
C HIS A 16 3.33 14.13 -29.59
N PRO A 17 4.57 14.67 -29.64
CA PRO A 17 5.74 14.08 -29.00
C PRO A 17 5.52 13.81 -27.48
N GLY A 18 4.80 14.68 -26.78
CA GLY A 18 4.42 14.46 -25.39
C GLY A 18 3.54 13.23 -25.15
N VAL A 19 2.62 12.90 -26.08
CA VAL A 19 1.78 11.70 -25.98
C VAL A 19 2.62 10.44 -26.16
N ARG A 20 3.57 10.46 -27.08
CA ARG A 20 4.52 9.36 -27.30
C ARG A 20 5.42 9.15 -26.07
N GLN A 21 5.90 10.23 -25.46
CA GLN A 21 6.73 10.16 -24.26
C GLN A 21 5.95 9.56 -23.08
N ILE A 22 4.69 9.97 -22.89
CA ILE A 22 3.81 9.39 -21.89
C ILE A 22 3.61 7.89 -22.17
N GLY A 23 3.35 7.50 -23.40
CA GLY A 23 3.19 6.08 -23.77
C GLY A 23 4.41 5.23 -23.46
N VAL A 24 5.61 5.73 -23.71
CA VAL A 24 6.86 5.02 -23.37
C VAL A 24 7.04 4.90 -21.87
N LEU A 25 6.73 5.96 -21.10
CA LEU A 25 6.83 5.94 -19.64
C LEU A 25 5.74 5.07 -18.99
N MET A 26 4.57 4.95 -19.62
CA MET A 26 3.50 4.07 -19.12
C MET A 26 3.82 2.58 -19.27
N GLY A 27 4.65 2.19 -20.24
CA GLY A 27 4.99 0.78 -20.47
C GLY A 27 5.51 0.06 -19.22
N PRO A 28 6.60 0.52 -18.60
CA PRO A 28 7.12 -0.08 -17.36
C PRO A 28 6.11 -0.05 -16.19
N VAL A 29 5.34 1.02 -16.07
CA VAL A 29 4.31 1.15 -15.03
C VAL A 29 3.17 0.14 -15.23
N MET A 30 2.73 -0.05 -16.48
CA MET A 30 1.72 -1.07 -16.83
C MET A 30 2.23 -2.48 -16.56
N LEU A 31 3.50 -2.78 -16.88
CA LEU A 31 4.12 -4.07 -16.56
C LEU A 31 4.16 -4.30 -15.04
N GLY A 32 4.57 -3.31 -14.25
CA GLY A 32 4.57 -3.40 -12.79
C GLY A 32 3.16 -3.66 -12.23
N ASN A 33 2.15 -2.96 -12.72
CA ASN A 33 0.76 -3.18 -12.33
C ASN A 33 0.25 -4.56 -12.78
N ALA A 34 0.63 -5.03 -13.98
CA ALA A 34 0.24 -6.35 -14.46
C ALA A 34 0.81 -7.47 -13.58
N VAL A 35 2.08 -7.34 -13.14
CA VAL A 35 2.70 -8.28 -12.18
C VAL A 35 1.97 -8.26 -10.84
N ALA A 36 1.62 -7.07 -10.33
CA ALA A 36 0.86 -6.96 -9.08
C ALA A 36 -0.52 -7.61 -9.18
N GLN A 37 -1.22 -7.44 -10.31
CA GLN A 37 -2.50 -8.11 -10.55
C GLN A 37 -2.35 -9.63 -10.71
N ALA A 38 -1.29 -10.08 -11.38
CA ALA A 38 -0.99 -11.51 -11.51
C ALA A 38 -0.78 -12.16 -10.14
N TYR A 39 -0.11 -11.48 -9.20
CA TYR A 39 0.04 -11.94 -7.82
C TYR A 39 -1.33 -12.18 -7.15
N VAL A 40 -2.24 -11.22 -7.23
CA VAL A 40 -3.60 -11.35 -6.68
C VAL A 40 -4.36 -12.50 -7.33
N PHE A 41 -4.16 -12.72 -8.63
CA PHE A 41 -4.79 -13.82 -9.36
C PHE A 41 -4.28 -15.18 -8.89
N ILE A 42 -2.96 -15.32 -8.73
CA ILE A 42 -2.31 -16.53 -8.23
C ILE A 42 -2.76 -16.83 -6.79
N GLU A 43 -2.78 -15.81 -5.92
CA GLU A 43 -3.29 -15.93 -4.55
C GLU A 43 -4.71 -16.51 -4.51
N ARG A 44 -5.60 -16.02 -5.38
CA ARG A 44 -6.97 -16.51 -5.47
C ARG A 44 -7.07 -17.94 -6.01
N ILE A 45 -6.26 -18.30 -6.99
CA ILE A 45 -6.19 -19.68 -7.51
C ILE A 45 -5.74 -20.63 -6.40
N ILE A 46 -4.69 -20.29 -5.66
CA ILE A 46 -4.22 -21.11 -4.54
C ILE A 46 -5.30 -21.19 -3.46
N ALA A 47 -5.91 -20.07 -3.10
CA ALA A 47 -6.94 -20.03 -2.07
C ALA A 47 -8.21 -20.77 -2.46
N SER A 48 -8.51 -20.92 -3.76
CA SER A 48 -9.68 -21.68 -4.24
C SER A 48 -9.54 -23.20 -4.03
N HIS A 49 -8.33 -23.71 -3.82
CA HIS A 49 -8.07 -25.12 -3.49
C HIS A 49 -8.10 -25.40 -1.98
N LEU A 50 -8.22 -24.37 -1.16
CA LEU A 50 -8.37 -24.47 0.29
C LEU A 50 -9.85 -24.66 0.69
N ALA A 51 -10.08 -24.96 1.97
CA ALA A 51 -11.42 -25.15 2.52
C ALA A 51 -12.34 -23.95 2.25
N GLU A 52 -13.64 -24.21 2.24
CA GLU A 52 -14.66 -23.17 2.08
C GLU A 52 -14.47 -22.05 3.12
N GLY A 53 -14.64 -20.79 2.70
CA GLY A 53 -14.47 -19.63 3.56
C GLY A 53 -13.05 -19.02 3.58
N CYS A 54 -12.00 -19.73 3.16
CA CYS A 54 -10.62 -19.23 3.20
C CYS A 54 -10.43 -17.94 2.38
N ILE A 55 -11.03 -17.84 1.20
CA ILE A 55 -10.96 -16.62 0.37
C ILE A 55 -11.60 -15.43 1.07
N ALA A 56 -12.74 -15.65 1.72
CA ALA A 56 -13.42 -14.62 2.49
C ALA A 56 -12.57 -14.20 3.69
N ALA A 57 -12.02 -15.17 4.44
CA ALA A 57 -11.15 -14.93 5.58
C ALA A 57 -9.91 -14.08 5.21
N LEU A 58 -9.23 -14.41 4.10
CA LEU A 58 -8.10 -13.62 3.58
C LEU A 58 -8.52 -12.18 3.23
N ASN A 59 -9.69 -11.99 2.60
CA ASN A 59 -10.20 -10.66 2.27
C ASN A 59 -10.53 -9.84 3.52
N PHE A 60 -11.13 -10.44 4.54
CA PHE A 60 -11.44 -9.75 5.80
C PHE A 60 -10.17 -9.43 6.58
N ALA A 61 -9.22 -10.36 6.68
CA ALA A 61 -7.91 -10.15 7.30
C ALA A 61 -7.14 -9.01 6.60
N ASN A 62 -7.14 -8.98 5.28
CA ASN A 62 -6.50 -7.91 4.50
C ASN A 62 -7.12 -6.53 4.77
N LYS A 63 -8.45 -6.44 4.92
CA LYS A 63 -9.11 -5.17 5.27
C LYS A 63 -8.65 -4.64 6.63
N LEU A 64 -8.58 -5.50 7.64
CA LEU A 64 -8.10 -5.12 8.99
C LEU A 64 -6.63 -4.74 8.99
N TYR A 65 -5.79 -5.51 8.31
CA TYR A 65 -4.36 -5.24 8.15
C TYR A 65 -4.07 -3.90 7.48
N LEU A 66 -4.87 -3.50 6.49
CA LEU A 66 -4.69 -2.23 5.78
C LEU A 66 -5.06 -1.00 6.63
N LEU A 67 -5.84 -1.13 7.71
CA LEU A 67 -6.20 0.00 8.56
C LEU A 67 -4.98 0.68 9.18
N PRO A 68 -4.13 -0.01 9.98
CA PRO A 68 -2.94 0.61 10.55
C PRO A 68 -1.91 0.99 9.48
N PHE A 69 -1.83 0.24 8.38
CA PHE A 69 -0.97 0.61 7.25
C PHE A 69 -1.35 1.97 6.67
N ASN A 70 -2.61 2.17 6.35
CA ASN A 70 -3.09 3.43 5.77
C ASN A 70 -3.00 4.59 6.77
N LEU A 71 -3.28 4.33 8.05
CA LEU A 71 -3.26 5.36 9.07
C LEU A 71 -1.83 5.84 9.39
N PHE A 72 -0.87 4.93 9.49
CA PHE A 72 0.49 5.26 9.93
C PHE A 72 1.48 5.30 8.77
N ALA A 73 1.66 4.18 8.08
CA ALA A 73 2.72 4.08 7.07
C ALA A 73 2.44 4.97 5.86
N LEU A 74 1.21 4.98 5.33
CA LEU A 74 0.86 5.79 4.17
C LEU A 74 0.88 7.29 4.50
N ALA A 75 0.37 7.70 5.67
CA ALA A 75 0.39 9.10 6.10
C ALA A 75 1.82 9.64 6.21
N ILE A 76 2.73 8.87 6.83
CA ILE A 76 4.15 9.22 6.93
C ILE A 76 4.76 9.37 5.53
N ASN A 77 4.51 8.41 4.64
CA ASN A 77 5.03 8.43 3.28
C ASN A 77 4.60 9.68 2.50
N ILE A 78 3.35 10.09 2.64
CA ILE A 78 2.83 11.31 2.01
C ILE A 78 3.52 12.55 2.59
N ALA A 79 3.71 12.59 3.90
CA ALA A 79 4.28 13.73 4.59
C ALA A 79 5.78 13.94 4.28
N ILE A 80 6.56 12.86 4.15
CA ILE A 80 8.01 12.95 3.92
C ILE A 80 8.40 13.13 2.44
N PHE A 81 7.53 12.75 1.51
CA PHE A 81 7.82 12.77 0.07
C PHE A 81 8.22 14.15 -0.47
N PRO A 82 7.53 15.28 -0.15
CA PRO A 82 7.96 16.61 -0.61
C PRO A 82 9.36 16.98 -0.15
N THR A 83 9.73 16.65 1.08
CA THR A 83 11.06 16.89 1.65
C THR A 83 12.12 16.06 0.94
N MET A 84 11.83 14.78 0.65
CA MET A 84 12.72 13.92 -0.13
C MET A 84 12.96 14.49 -1.54
N SER A 85 11.90 14.91 -2.22
CA SER A 85 11.98 15.48 -3.56
C SER A 85 12.77 16.80 -3.57
N ALA A 86 12.65 17.63 -2.53
CA ALA A 86 13.43 18.87 -2.40
C ALA A 86 14.93 18.58 -2.22
N HIS A 87 15.29 17.58 -1.39
CA HIS A 87 16.69 17.19 -1.21
C HIS A 87 17.29 16.57 -2.49
N ALA A 88 16.52 15.76 -3.21
CA ALA A 88 16.94 15.19 -4.48
C ALA A 88 17.15 16.27 -5.53
N ALA A 89 16.25 17.24 -5.67
CA ALA A 89 16.40 18.38 -6.57
C ALA A 89 17.61 19.27 -6.26
N ALA A 90 18.01 19.36 -4.98
CA ALA A 90 19.21 20.04 -4.53
C ALA A 90 20.50 19.20 -4.67
N ASN A 91 20.42 17.94 -5.18
CA ASN A 91 21.50 16.96 -5.19
C ASN A 91 22.11 16.69 -3.80
N ASP A 92 21.37 16.93 -2.72
CA ASP A 92 21.81 16.66 -1.35
C ASP A 92 21.42 15.21 -0.94
N LEU A 93 22.23 14.27 -1.39
CA LEU A 93 22.05 12.85 -1.09
C LEU A 93 22.20 12.53 0.41
N ALA A 94 22.99 13.34 1.15
CA ALA A 94 23.15 13.13 2.58
C ALA A 94 21.86 13.48 3.34
N ALA A 95 21.23 14.60 3.02
CA ALA A 95 19.94 14.98 3.58
C ALA A 95 18.82 14.05 3.13
N LEU A 96 18.79 13.61 1.87
CA LEU A 96 17.85 12.62 1.37
C LEU A 96 17.93 11.30 2.17
N ARG A 97 19.15 10.78 2.35
CA ARG A 97 19.40 9.59 3.17
C ARG A 97 18.92 9.77 4.60
N LYS A 98 19.23 10.89 5.23
CA LYS A 98 18.79 11.21 6.60
C LYS A 98 17.27 11.23 6.72
N THR A 99 16.58 11.84 5.77
CA THR A 99 15.10 11.89 5.71
C THR A 99 14.50 10.49 5.51
N THR A 100 15.09 9.68 4.63
CA THR A 100 14.67 8.30 4.40
C THR A 100 14.79 7.45 5.67
N PHE A 101 15.94 7.50 6.35
CA PHE A 101 16.13 6.79 7.62
C PHE A 101 15.21 7.31 8.73
N GLY A 102 14.94 8.61 8.77
CA GLY A 102 13.94 9.20 9.67
C GLY A 102 12.55 8.63 9.42
N GLY A 103 12.14 8.55 8.16
CA GLY A 103 10.89 7.93 7.76
C GLY A 103 10.79 6.46 8.15
N LEU A 104 11.84 5.67 7.90
CA LEU A 104 11.90 4.25 8.31
C LEU A 104 11.76 4.06 9.82
N LYS A 105 12.46 4.89 10.60
CA LYS A 105 12.35 4.87 12.08
C LYS A 105 10.94 5.20 12.54
N LEU A 106 10.32 6.21 11.95
CA LEU A 106 8.97 6.64 12.33
C LEU A 106 7.92 5.60 11.95
N VAL A 107 8.04 5.00 10.75
CA VAL A 107 7.19 3.88 10.34
C VAL A 107 7.36 2.71 11.31
N GLY A 108 8.59 2.33 11.66
CA GLY A 108 8.85 1.25 12.62
C GLY A 108 8.27 1.54 14.00
N LEU A 109 8.46 2.77 14.50
CA LEU A 109 7.97 3.19 15.81
C LEU A 109 6.44 3.09 15.94
N LEU A 110 5.70 3.34 14.86
CA LEU A 110 4.23 3.30 14.87
C LEU A 110 3.68 1.94 14.44
N THR A 111 4.30 1.28 13.46
CA THR A 111 3.77 0.01 12.95
C THR A 111 4.11 -1.17 13.85
N ILE A 112 5.28 -1.19 14.51
CA ILE A 112 5.65 -2.32 15.38
C ILE A 112 4.71 -2.44 16.61
N PRO A 113 4.40 -1.38 17.37
CA PRO A 113 3.38 -1.48 18.41
C PRO A 113 2.00 -1.86 17.87
N ALA A 114 1.61 -1.30 16.70
CA ALA A 114 0.34 -1.65 16.04
C ALA A 114 0.28 -3.14 15.67
N MET A 115 1.41 -3.73 15.20
CA MET A 115 1.51 -5.17 14.94
C MET A 115 1.26 -5.99 16.22
N VAL A 116 1.92 -5.64 17.31
CA VAL A 116 1.76 -6.35 18.59
C VAL A 116 0.29 -6.29 19.06
N TRP A 117 -0.32 -5.11 19.03
CA TRP A 117 -1.72 -4.93 19.38
C TRP A 117 -2.66 -5.73 18.48
N LEU A 118 -2.44 -5.71 17.16
CA LEU A 118 -3.26 -6.47 16.21
C LEU A 118 -3.10 -7.98 16.38
N ILE A 119 -1.91 -8.49 16.75
CA ILE A 119 -1.72 -9.92 17.01
C ILE A 119 -2.44 -10.33 18.29
N VAL A 120 -2.25 -9.58 19.38
CA VAL A 120 -2.83 -9.89 20.69
C VAL A 120 -4.35 -9.77 20.68
N LEU A 121 -4.87 -8.76 19.96
CA LEU A 121 -6.30 -8.49 19.89
C LEU A 121 -6.95 -8.97 18.57
N ALA A 122 -6.27 -9.84 17.80
CA ALA A 122 -6.75 -10.29 16.49
C ALA A 122 -8.16 -10.92 16.60
N GLU A 123 -8.33 -11.89 17.50
CA GLU A 123 -9.62 -12.57 17.68
C GLU A 123 -10.73 -11.62 18.14
N PRO A 124 -10.57 -10.86 19.26
CA PRO A 124 -11.64 -9.94 19.68
C PRO A 124 -11.95 -8.86 18.65
N ILE A 125 -10.97 -8.37 17.88
CA ILE A 125 -11.21 -7.39 16.82
C ILE A 125 -12.03 -8.03 15.69
N VAL A 126 -11.65 -9.22 15.21
CA VAL A 126 -12.38 -9.94 14.15
C VAL A 126 -13.81 -10.25 14.61
N ARG A 127 -13.95 -10.77 15.83
CA ARG A 127 -15.25 -11.10 16.42
C ARG A 127 -16.15 -9.87 16.51
N LEU A 128 -15.67 -8.78 17.07
CA LEU A 128 -16.43 -7.55 17.23
C LEU A 128 -16.83 -6.92 15.88
N THR A 129 -15.95 -7.03 14.89
CA THR A 129 -16.14 -6.34 13.61
C THR A 129 -16.99 -7.14 12.63
N PHE A 130 -16.82 -8.46 12.59
CA PHE A 130 -17.39 -9.29 11.51
C PHE A 130 -18.31 -10.40 11.99
N GLU A 131 -18.24 -10.88 13.24
CA GLU A 131 -19.05 -12.01 13.72
C GLU A 131 -20.51 -11.62 13.86
N ARG A 132 -21.22 -11.71 12.72
CA ARG A 132 -22.67 -11.50 12.64
C ARG A 132 -23.26 -12.20 11.42
N GLY A 133 -24.49 -12.69 11.55
CA GLY A 133 -25.20 -13.35 10.46
C GLY A 133 -24.54 -14.65 10.04
N ALA A 134 -24.09 -14.74 8.79
CA ALA A 134 -23.42 -15.92 8.23
C ALA A 134 -21.93 -16.04 8.61
N PHE A 135 -21.35 -15.04 9.28
CA PHE A 135 -19.96 -15.08 9.73
C PHE A 135 -19.92 -15.69 11.14
N ASP A 136 -19.61 -16.96 11.20
CA ASP A 136 -19.61 -17.79 12.40
C ASP A 136 -18.24 -17.83 13.11
N ASP A 137 -18.16 -18.58 14.21
CA ASP A 137 -16.93 -18.77 14.99
C ASP A 137 -15.81 -19.44 14.18
N HIS A 138 -16.15 -20.34 13.25
CA HIS A 138 -15.18 -20.96 12.34
C HIS A 138 -14.56 -19.91 11.40
N SER A 139 -15.37 -19.03 10.82
CA SER A 139 -14.92 -17.91 10.00
C SER A 139 -14.07 -16.93 10.78
N THR A 140 -14.40 -16.69 12.06
CA THR A 140 -13.61 -15.89 13.00
C THR A 140 -12.23 -16.49 13.19
N GLY A 141 -12.13 -17.80 13.43
CA GLY A 141 -10.84 -18.49 13.58
C GLY A 141 -9.95 -18.40 12.34
N LEU A 142 -10.51 -18.68 11.15
CA LEU A 142 -9.79 -18.57 9.88
C LEU A 142 -9.29 -17.15 9.62
N THR A 143 -10.13 -16.14 9.88
CA THR A 143 -9.78 -14.74 9.67
C THR A 143 -8.70 -14.27 10.65
N THR A 144 -8.79 -14.66 11.92
CA THR A 144 -7.80 -14.37 12.96
C THR A 144 -6.44 -14.97 12.61
N PHE A 145 -6.44 -16.23 12.17
CA PHE A 145 -5.23 -16.90 11.72
C PHE A 145 -4.59 -16.16 10.54
N ALA A 146 -5.35 -15.86 9.49
CA ALA A 146 -4.88 -15.11 8.34
C ALA A 146 -4.36 -13.72 8.72
N LEU A 147 -5.08 -12.99 9.59
CA LEU A 147 -4.69 -11.68 10.07
C LEU A 147 -3.33 -11.70 10.77
N SER A 148 -3.07 -12.70 11.62
CA SER A 148 -1.80 -12.83 12.33
C SER A 148 -0.61 -12.90 11.39
N PHE A 149 -0.73 -13.59 10.26
CA PHE A 149 0.32 -13.65 9.24
C PHE A 149 0.44 -12.36 8.42
N TYR A 150 -0.68 -11.74 8.03
CA TYR A 150 -0.63 -10.46 7.32
C TYR A 150 0.05 -9.37 8.14
N VAL A 151 -0.24 -9.33 9.44
CA VAL A 151 0.29 -8.30 10.35
C VAL A 151 1.81 -8.38 10.47
N LEU A 152 2.43 -9.58 10.40
CA LEU A 152 3.89 -9.72 10.40
C LEU A 152 4.56 -8.96 9.25
N GLY A 153 3.88 -8.83 8.12
CA GLY A 153 4.35 -8.06 6.96
C GLY A 153 4.18 -6.54 7.06
N LEU A 154 3.48 -6.03 8.08
CA LEU A 154 3.09 -4.62 8.15
C LEU A 154 4.29 -3.66 8.13
N PHE A 155 5.31 -3.93 8.93
CA PHE A 155 6.54 -3.13 8.93
C PHE A 155 7.28 -3.21 7.60
N ALA A 156 7.39 -4.41 7.03
CA ALA A 156 8.08 -4.61 5.76
C ALA A 156 7.40 -3.83 4.62
N LEU A 157 6.07 -3.86 4.56
CA LEU A 157 5.29 -3.09 3.59
C LEU A 157 5.47 -1.58 3.80
N GLY A 158 5.45 -1.11 5.04
CA GLY A 158 5.68 0.29 5.38
C GLY A 158 7.08 0.76 4.98
N ALA A 159 8.11 -0.03 5.31
CA ALA A 159 9.50 0.24 4.94
C ALA A 159 9.70 0.25 3.41
N PHE A 160 9.11 -0.72 2.72
CA PHE A 160 9.12 -0.79 1.25
C PHE A 160 8.53 0.48 0.62
N ASN A 161 7.42 1.00 1.15
CA ASN A 161 6.83 2.24 0.65
C ASN A 161 7.74 3.46 0.87
N VAL A 162 8.42 3.57 2.03
CA VAL A 162 9.39 4.66 2.27
C VAL A 162 10.55 4.60 1.27
N LEU A 163 11.09 3.40 1.04
CA LEU A 163 12.18 3.20 0.07
C LEU A 163 11.73 3.54 -1.35
N ASN A 164 10.55 3.09 -1.77
CA ASN A 164 10.00 3.45 -3.08
C ASN A 164 9.86 4.96 -3.26
N ARG A 165 9.43 5.70 -2.22
CA ARG A 165 9.36 7.16 -2.28
C ARG A 165 10.73 7.81 -2.44
N ALA A 166 11.76 7.26 -1.79
CA ALA A 166 13.13 7.75 -1.96
C ALA A 166 13.62 7.54 -3.41
N PHE A 167 13.32 6.36 -4.01
CA PHE A 167 13.64 6.10 -5.42
C PHE A 167 12.86 6.98 -6.40
N TYR A 168 11.59 7.26 -6.12
CA TYR A 168 10.79 8.15 -6.98
C TYR A 168 11.19 9.63 -6.86
N ALA A 169 11.89 10.01 -5.80
CA ALA A 169 12.40 11.37 -5.61
C ALA A 169 13.70 11.62 -6.39
N LEU A 170 14.48 10.58 -6.70
CA LEU A 170 15.71 10.62 -7.49
C LEU A 170 15.44 10.71 -8.98
#